data_9d95ecbfa4cec8fad252d5c5a4bddba0
#
_entry.id   9d95ecbfa4cec8fad252d5c5a4bddba0
#
_cell.length_a   1.000
_cell.length_b   1.000
_cell.length_c   1.000
_cell.angle_alpha   90.00
_cell.angle_beta   90.00
_cell.angle_gamma   90.00
#
_symmetry.space_group_name_H-M   'P 1'
#
loop_
_entity.id
_entity.type
_entity.pdbx_description
1 polymer ?
#
loop_
_entity_poly.entity_id
_entity_poly.type
_entity_poly.pdbx_seq_one_letter_code
_entity_poly.pdbx_strand_id
1 'polypeptide(L)'
;MTADDGVPIYYTDRGEGDPIFLIHGWTMNHKFFQHNIPELSRTHRVVTMDIRGHGRSGKQELNMSLRQAAKDARAVIEHLSLDRVTIAGWSMGTSLIFHYFDLFGGERLKGAVFIDMTPRLVNDGGWEHGVFGTLDYAAAYALERDIFEDRLTVEEALIPACFKDGEAPDEETVEWWIGESMLTPTGVMAAFWTSMVAHDWREQLPRTPVPVLLCYGARSALYPTELGALLDERIPQSELVVFEESGHSPFWEEPEKFNREIARFAG
;
A
#
# COMPACT_ATOMS: atom_id res chain seq x y z
N MET A 1 -7.62 -16.42 8.85
CA MET A 1 -8.11 -16.20 10.23
C MET A 1 -9.41 -15.42 10.22
N THR A 2 -10.07 -15.27 11.36
CA THR A 2 -11.28 -14.42 11.48
C THR A 2 -10.93 -13.21 12.36
N ALA A 3 -11.25 -12.01 11.90
CA ALA A 3 -11.08 -10.78 12.67
C ALA A 3 -12.06 -10.71 13.86
N ASP A 4 -11.87 -9.73 14.76
CA ASP A 4 -12.68 -9.54 15.97
C ASP A 4 -14.16 -9.25 15.68
N ASP A 5 -14.46 -8.65 14.53
CA ASP A 5 -15.81 -8.37 14.03
C ASP A 5 -16.41 -9.49 13.14
N GLY A 6 -15.74 -10.63 13.07
CA GLY A 6 -16.23 -11.82 12.34
C GLY A 6 -15.84 -11.86 10.86
N VAL A 7 -15.12 -10.87 10.33
CA VAL A 7 -14.68 -10.86 8.93
C VAL A 7 -13.54 -11.86 8.72
N PRO A 8 -13.66 -12.82 7.76
CA PRO A 8 -12.55 -13.68 7.39
C PRO A 8 -11.42 -12.87 6.71
N ILE A 9 -10.20 -12.98 7.22
CA ILE A 9 -9.01 -12.36 6.62
C ILE A 9 -8.14 -13.47 6.03
N TYR A 10 -7.94 -13.38 4.71
CA TYR A 10 -7.04 -14.26 3.99
C TYR A 10 -5.60 -13.74 4.11
N TYR A 11 -4.67 -14.64 4.33
CA TYR A 11 -3.23 -14.37 4.34
C TYR A 11 -2.45 -15.54 3.76
N THR A 12 -1.21 -15.29 3.35
CA THR A 12 -0.23 -16.34 3.05
C THR A 12 0.95 -16.19 4.00
N ASP A 13 1.64 -17.31 4.26
CA ASP A 13 2.81 -17.37 5.16
C ASP A 13 3.81 -18.34 4.53
N ARG A 14 5.00 -17.87 4.19
CA ARG A 14 6.02 -18.63 3.45
C ARG A 14 7.42 -18.29 3.93
N GLY A 15 8.30 -19.30 3.90
CA GLY A 15 9.69 -19.14 4.33
C GLY A 15 9.84 -19.13 5.85
N GLU A 16 11.05 -18.87 6.30
CA GLU A 16 11.44 -18.83 7.72
C GLU A 16 12.44 -17.68 7.93
N GLY A 17 12.62 -17.22 9.16
CA GLY A 17 13.52 -16.12 9.51
C GLY A 17 12.80 -14.86 9.94
N ASP A 18 13.45 -13.69 9.80
CA ASP A 18 12.89 -12.40 10.18
C ASP A 18 11.63 -12.09 9.34
N PRO A 19 10.51 -11.70 9.97
CA PRO A 19 9.24 -11.57 9.28
C PRO A 19 9.13 -10.28 8.46
N ILE A 20 8.74 -10.43 7.18
CA ILE A 20 8.34 -9.36 6.28
C ILE A 20 6.84 -9.50 6.04
N PHE A 21 6.07 -8.45 6.31
CA PHE A 21 4.63 -8.44 6.10
C PHE A 21 4.27 -7.46 4.97
N LEU A 22 3.88 -7.99 3.81
CA LEU A 22 3.55 -7.22 2.61
C LEU A 22 2.04 -6.92 2.55
N ILE A 23 1.69 -5.65 2.38
CA ILE A 23 0.32 -5.14 2.32
C ILE A 23 0.10 -4.43 0.98
N HIS A 24 -0.89 -4.89 0.24
CA HIS A 24 -1.20 -4.43 -1.12
C HIS A 24 -1.86 -3.04 -1.17
N GLY A 25 -1.92 -2.46 -2.38
CA GLY A 25 -2.58 -1.21 -2.70
C GLY A 25 -4.11 -1.31 -2.83
N TRP A 26 -4.73 -0.17 -3.13
CA TRP A 26 -6.17 -0.02 -3.33
C TRP A 26 -6.69 -0.92 -4.46
N THR A 27 -7.80 -1.61 -4.24
CA THR A 27 -8.44 -2.60 -5.10
C THR A 27 -7.67 -3.90 -5.36
N MET A 28 -6.38 -3.97 -5.01
CA MET A 28 -5.47 -5.08 -5.30
C MET A 28 -5.59 -6.23 -4.29
N ASN A 29 -4.64 -7.16 -4.32
CA ASN A 29 -4.57 -8.30 -3.40
C ASN A 29 -3.12 -8.85 -3.30
N HIS A 30 -2.92 -9.92 -2.51
CA HIS A 30 -1.60 -10.51 -2.27
C HIS A 30 -0.85 -10.99 -3.52
N LYS A 31 -1.55 -11.32 -4.63
CA LYS A 31 -0.92 -11.82 -5.87
C LYS A 31 -0.04 -10.78 -6.55
N PHE A 32 -0.26 -9.49 -6.27
CA PHE A 32 0.55 -8.42 -6.82
C PHE A 32 2.03 -8.51 -6.39
N PHE A 33 2.33 -9.20 -5.29
CA PHE A 33 3.70 -9.48 -4.85
C PHE A 33 4.28 -10.80 -5.40
N GLN A 34 3.74 -11.34 -6.49
CA GLN A 34 4.16 -12.63 -7.08
C GLN A 34 5.64 -12.68 -7.51
N HIS A 35 6.24 -11.53 -7.86
CA HIS A 35 7.66 -11.42 -8.22
C HIS A 35 8.59 -11.26 -7.01
N ASN A 36 8.02 -11.07 -5.82
CA ASN A 36 8.78 -10.78 -4.59
C ASN A 36 8.76 -11.95 -3.61
N ILE A 37 7.58 -12.55 -3.40
CA ILE A 37 7.39 -13.63 -2.43
C ILE A 37 8.39 -14.78 -2.63
N PRO A 38 8.60 -15.33 -3.86
CA PRO A 38 9.50 -16.46 -4.03
C PRO A 38 10.95 -16.16 -3.65
N GLU A 39 11.46 -14.98 -3.95
CA GLU A 39 12.85 -14.61 -3.64
C GLU A 39 13.01 -14.24 -2.17
N LEU A 40 12.13 -13.39 -1.63
CA LEU A 40 12.17 -12.98 -0.23
C LEU A 40 12.00 -14.17 0.73
N SER A 41 11.15 -15.14 0.39
CA SER A 41 10.92 -16.32 1.23
C SER A 41 12.08 -17.31 1.29
N ARG A 42 13.16 -17.09 0.53
CA ARG A 42 14.39 -17.89 0.64
C ARG A 42 15.20 -17.59 1.90
N THR A 43 15.04 -16.38 2.43
CA THR A 43 15.84 -15.88 3.57
C THR A 43 15.00 -15.27 4.69
N HIS A 44 13.71 -15.00 4.44
CA HIS A 44 12.80 -14.36 5.38
C HIS A 44 11.47 -15.11 5.46
N ARG A 45 10.75 -14.93 6.56
CA ARG A 45 9.36 -15.36 6.67
C ARG A 45 8.47 -14.28 6.06
N VAL A 46 7.91 -14.54 4.88
CA VAL A 46 7.10 -13.59 4.12
C VAL A 46 5.63 -13.86 4.37
N VAL A 47 4.97 -12.90 4.97
CA VAL A 47 3.52 -12.90 5.18
C VAL A 47 2.90 -11.87 4.23
N THR A 48 1.77 -12.20 3.62
CA THR A 48 0.91 -11.27 2.89
C THR A 48 -0.51 -11.39 3.41
N MET A 49 -1.31 -10.34 3.29
CA MET A 49 -2.75 -10.43 3.54
C MET A 49 -3.53 -9.80 2.39
N ASP A 50 -4.75 -10.30 2.17
CA ASP A 50 -5.77 -9.55 1.45
C ASP A 50 -6.50 -8.68 2.47
N ILE A 51 -6.45 -7.35 2.26
CA ILE A 51 -7.20 -6.40 3.10
C ILE A 51 -8.68 -6.77 3.05
N ARG A 52 -9.42 -6.58 4.17
CA ARG A 52 -10.87 -6.78 4.18
C ARG A 52 -11.54 -6.18 2.95
N GLY A 53 -12.50 -6.85 2.38
CA GLY A 53 -13.17 -6.45 1.14
C GLY A 53 -12.40 -6.78 -0.15
N HIS A 54 -11.10 -7.11 -0.08
CA HIS A 54 -10.24 -7.36 -1.24
C HIS A 54 -9.93 -8.85 -1.41
N GLY A 55 -9.50 -9.22 -2.61
CA GLY A 55 -9.00 -10.55 -2.94
C GLY A 55 -9.88 -11.68 -2.41
N ARG A 56 -9.32 -12.53 -1.54
CA ARG A 56 -9.98 -13.70 -0.91
C ARG A 56 -10.50 -13.41 0.50
N SER A 57 -10.27 -12.21 1.05
CA SER A 57 -10.85 -11.80 2.33
C SER A 57 -12.34 -11.56 2.25
N GLY A 58 -13.00 -11.59 3.40
CA GLY A 58 -14.45 -11.38 3.51
C GLY A 58 -14.89 -10.03 2.96
N LYS A 59 -16.00 -10.03 2.23
CA LYS A 59 -16.53 -8.87 1.50
C LYS A 59 -17.80 -8.30 2.13
N GLN A 60 -17.90 -8.41 3.47
CA GLN A 60 -18.97 -7.77 4.22
C GLN A 60 -18.85 -6.24 4.08
N GLU A 61 -19.94 -5.56 3.86
CA GLU A 61 -19.95 -4.12 3.63
C GLU A 61 -19.80 -3.26 4.90
N LEU A 62 -19.60 -3.91 6.06
CA LEU A 62 -19.45 -3.23 7.35
C LEU A 62 -17.97 -3.00 7.68
N ASN A 63 -17.69 -1.85 8.31
CA ASN A 63 -16.35 -1.50 8.82
C ASN A 63 -15.25 -1.46 7.73
N MET A 64 -15.60 -1.10 6.49
CA MET A 64 -14.64 -0.95 5.40
C MET A 64 -13.87 0.37 5.55
N SER A 65 -12.84 0.36 6.37
CA SER A 65 -11.97 1.51 6.62
C SER A 65 -10.53 1.10 6.84
N LEU A 66 -9.59 2.00 6.56
CA LEU A 66 -8.16 1.78 6.83
C LEU A 66 -7.88 1.55 8.31
N ARG A 67 -8.61 2.24 9.20
CA ARG A 67 -8.46 2.05 10.65
C ARG A 67 -8.81 0.60 11.07
N GLN A 68 -9.86 0.03 10.51
CA GLN A 68 -10.22 -1.36 10.81
C GLN A 68 -9.26 -2.34 10.11
N ALA A 69 -8.83 -2.05 8.89
CA ALA A 69 -7.83 -2.85 8.18
C ALA A 69 -6.48 -2.90 8.94
N ALA A 70 -6.09 -1.81 9.62
CA ALA A 70 -4.91 -1.80 10.49
C ALA A 70 -5.07 -2.72 11.71
N LYS A 71 -6.27 -2.82 12.29
CA LYS A 71 -6.55 -3.81 13.35
C LYS A 71 -6.48 -5.24 12.82
N ASP A 72 -6.93 -5.47 11.59
CA ASP A 72 -6.82 -6.79 10.96
C ASP A 72 -5.36 -7.17 10.75
N ALA A 73 -4.52 -6.24 10.28
CA ALA A 73 -3.08 -6.47 10.14
C ALA A 73 -2.44 -6.81 11.49
N ARG A 74 -2.81 -6.11 12.58
CA ARG A 74 -2.38 -6.43 13.93
C ARG A 74 -2.85 -7.83 14.35
N ALA A 75 -4.08 -8.18 14.06
CA ALA A 75 -4.62 -9.50 14.38
C ALA A 75 -3.90 -10.63 13.62
N VAL A 76 -3.50 -10.43 12.36
CA VAL A 76 -2.66 -11.38 11.63
C VAL A 76 -1.30 -11.54 12.29
N ILE A 77 -0.63 -10.45 12.67
CA ILE A 77 0.66 -10.46 13.39
C ILE A 77 0.55 -11.25 14.70
N GLU A 78 -0.50 -11.04 15.47
CA GLU A 78 -0.74 -11.75 16.73
C GLU A 78 -1.11 -13.23 16.52
N HIS A 79 -1.97 -13.52 15.55
CA HIS A 79 -2.38 -14.88 15.20
C HIS A 79 -1.19 -15.77 14.81
N LEU A 80 -0.24 -15.20 14.06
CA LEU A 80 0.98 -15.88 13.64
C LEU A 80 2.12 -15.77 14.66
N SER A 81 1.87 -15.13 15.81
CA SER A 81 2.87 -14.87 16.87
C SER A 81 4.14 -14.21 16.32
N LEU A 82 3.99 -13.29 15.36
CA LEU A 82 5.11 -12.55 14.80
C LEU A 82 5.60 -11.48 15.78
N ASP A 83 6.89 -11.25 15.77
CA ASP A 83 7.56 -10.17 16.50
C ASP A 83 8.67 -9.59 15.63
N ARG A 84 9.07 -8.33 15.89
CA ARG A 84 10.09 -7.63 15.10
C ARG A 84 9.79 -7.64 13.58
N VAL A 85 8.52 -7.41 13.22
CA VAL A 85 8.05 -7.43 11.84
C VAL A 85 8.54 -6.21 11.06
N THR A 86 9.07 -6.43 9.86
CA THR A 86 9.19 -5.39 8.85
C THR A 86 7.88 -5.34 8.06
N ILE A 87 7.06 -4.31 8.32
CA ILE A 87 5.78 -4.13 7.65
C ILE A 87 5.95 -3.28 6.40
N ALA A 88 5.57 -3.78 5.23
CA ALA A 88 5.71 -3.09 3.96
C ALA A 88 4.34 -2.85 3.32
N GLY A 89 4.03 -1.58 3.05
CA GLY A 89 2.77 -1.18 2.45
C GLY A 89 2.97 -0.51 1.10
N TRP A 90 2.29 -1.02 0.08
CA TRP A 90 2.23 -0.36 -1.22
C TRP A 90 1.00 0.55 -1.29
N SER A 91 1.20 1.84 -1.66
CA SER A 91 0.10 2.77 -1.89
C SER A 91 -0.85 2.81 -0.68
N MET A 92 -2.12 2.45 -0.81
CA MET A 92 -3.07 2.31 0.28
C MET A 92 -2.54 1.45 1.44
N GLY A 93 -1.68 0.46 1.17
CA GLY A 93 -1.02 -0.33 2.21
C GLY A 93 -0.16 0.53 3.13
N THR A 94 0.50 1.57 2.63
CA THR A 94 1.20 2.57 3.45
C THR A 94 0.23 3.38 4.31
N SER A 95 -0.92 3.78 3.76
CA SER A 95 -1.96 4.46 4.54
C SER A 95 -2.48 3.59 5.69
N LEU A 96 -2.58 2.28 5.48
CA LEU A 96 -2.89 1.32 6.54
C LEU A 96 -1.80 1.32 7.63
N ILE A 97 -0.52 1.40 7.27
CA ILE A 97 0.59 1.45 8.23
C ILE A 97 0.52 2.73 9.07
N PHE A 98 0.16 3.88 8.51
CA PHE A 98 -0.08 5.09 9.29
C PHE A 98 -1.16 4.87 10.35
N HIS A 99 -2.27 4.21 10.01
CA HIS A 99 -3.30 3.85 10.99
C HIS A 99 -2.79 2.84 12.03
N TYR A 100 -1.90 1.93 11.65
CA TYR A 100 -1.26 1.01 12.59
C TYR A 100 -0.44 1.79 13.63
N PHE A 101 0.33 2.78 13.20
CA PHE A 101 1.09 3.64 14.11
C PHE A 101 0.19 4.45 15.05
N ASP A 102 -0.92 4.98 14.55
CA ASP A 102 -1.90 5.72 15.37
C ASP A 102 -2.54 4.83 16.45
N LEU A 103 -2.82 3.57 16.13
CA LEU A 103 -3.50 2.64 17.03
C LEU A 103 -2.57 1.93 18.01
N PHE A 104 -1.37 1.57 17.57
CA PHE A 104 -0.49 0.62 18.27
C PHE A 104 0.95 1.13 18.41
N GLY A 105 1.26 2.33 17.93
CA GLY A 105 2.65 2.80 17.85
C GLY A 105 3.50 1.85 17.00
N GLY A 106 4.72 1.57 17.45
CA GLY A 106 5.64 0.62 16.83
C GLY A 106 5.57 -0.80 17.40
N GLU A 107 4.53 -1.15 18.15
CA GLU A 107 4.43 -2.46 18.79
C GLU A 107 4.55 -3.61 17.77
N ARG A 108 5.41 -4.60 18.08
CA ARG A 108 5.76 -5.76 17.25
C ARG A 108 6.46 -5.45 15.93
N LEU A 109 6.76 -4.19 15.63
CA LEU A 109 7.47 -3.80 14.42
C LEU A 109 8.96 -3.60 14.69
N LYS A 110 9.79 -4.02 13.72
CA LYS A 110 11.21 -3.72 13.61
C LYS A 110 11.43 -2.48 12.74
N GLY A 111 10.63 -2.35 11.68
CA GLY A 111 10.68 -1.27 10.72
C GLY A 111 9.46 -1.24 9.84
N ALA A 112 9.33 -0.19 9.03
CA ALA A 112 8.28 -0.06 8.03
C ALA A 112 8.87 0.27 6.65
N VAL A 113 8.18 -0.15 5.60
CA VAL A 113 8.54 0.18 4.22
C VAL A 113 7.35 0.88 3.59
N PHE A 114 7.55 2.12 3.15
CA PHE A 114 6.55 2.89 2.44
C PHE A 114 6.85 2.83 0.95
N ILE A 115 5.90 2.29 0.18
CA ILE A 115 6.07 2.07 -1.24
C ILE A 115 5.16 3.03 -1.98
N ASP A 116 5.77 4.10 -2.52
CA ASP A 116 5.19 5.14 -3.37
C ASP A 116 3.81 5.63 -2.90
N MET A 117 3.77 6.34 -1.77
CA MET A 117 2.54 6.87 -1.17
C MET A 117 2.76 8.22 -0.49
N THR A 118 1.79 9.10 -0.64
CA THR A 118 1.72 10.41 0.04
C THR A 118 1.06 10.30 1.41
N PRO A 119 1.45 11.11 2.41
CA PRO A 119 0.75 11.19 3.69
C PRO A 119 -0.59 11.91 3.61
N ARG A 120 -0.90 12.55 2.48
CA ARG A 120 -2.14 13.27 2.21
C ARG A 120 -2.49 13.19 0.74
N LEU A 121 -3.66 12.60 0.42
CA LEU A 121 -4.06 12.40 -0.98
C LEU A 121 -4.43 13.68 -1.70
N VAL A 122 -5.10 14.61 -1.01
CA VAL A 122 -5.63 15.83 -1.63
C VAL A 122 -4.70 17.01 -1.42
N ASN A 123 -4.60 17.86 -2.43
CA ASN A 123 -3.88 19.12 -2.37
C ASN A 123 -4.74 20.15 -1.63
N ASP A 124 -4.23 20.63 -0.50
CA ASP A 124 -4.87 21.68 0.29
C ASP A 124 -3.84 22.41 1.16
N GLY A 125 -4.15 23.62 1.58
CA GLY A 125 -3.38 24.33 2.61
C GLY A 125 -1.86 24.43 2.33
N GLY A 126 -1.44 24.46 1.06
CA GLY A 126 -0.03 24.49 0.65
C GLY A 126 0.61 23.11 0.48
N TRP A 127 -0.17 22.03 0.52
CA TRP A 127 0.26 20.70 0.11
C TRP A 127 0.04 20.49 -1.38
N GLU A 128 1.11 20.19 -2.12
CA GLU A 128 1.12 20.05 -3.58
C GLU A 128 1.58 18.63 -4.03
N HIS A 129 1.71 17.68 -3.07
CA HIS A 129 2.20 16.33 -3.30
C HIS A 129 1.08 15.27 -3.13
N GLY A 130 -0.17 15.65 -3.38
CA GLY A 130 -1.30 14.72 -3.47
C GLY A 130 -1.28 13.93 -4.78
N VAL A 131 -2.27 13.07 -4.98
CA VAL A 131 -2.38 12.24 -6.19
C VAL A 131 -2.39 13.12 -7.44
N PHE A 132 -1.62 12.73 -8.46
CA PHE A 132 -1.38 13.46 -9.70
C PHE A 132 -0.81 14.89 -9.52
N GLY A 133 -0.35 15.23 -8.31
CA GLY A 133 0.07 16.61 -8.00
C GLY A 133 -1.06 17.66 -8.04
N THR A 134 -2.28 17.27 -8.33
CA THR A 134 -3.41 18.19 -8.59
C THR A 134 -4.73 17.80 -7.95
N LEU A 135 -4.84 16.62 -7.32
CA LEU A 135 -6.11 16.15 -6.74
C LEU A 135 -6.59 17.11 -5.65
N ASP A 136 -7.73 17.73 -5.85
CA ASP A 136 -8.46 18.47 -4.83
C ASP A 136 -9.70 17.69 -4.34
N TYR A 137 -10.41 18.23 -3.36
CA TYR A 137 -11.62 17.59 -2.83
C TYR A 137 -12.73 17.43 -3.87
N ALA A 138 -12.87 18.39 -4.80
CA ALA A 138 -13.92 18.32 -5.83
C ALA A 138 -13.63 17.16 -6.79
N ALA A 139 -12.37 16.98 -7.21
CA ALA A 139 -11.92 15.88 -8.04
C ALA A 139 -12.02 14.53 -7.29
N ALA A 140 -11.67 14.51 -5.99
CA ALA A 140 -11.79 13.31 -5.16
C ALA A 140 -13.24 12.81 -5.03
N TYR A 141 -14.23 13.72 -4.86
CA TYR A 141 -15.64 13.37 -4.84
C TYR A 141 -16.18 13.02 -6.24
N ALA A 142 -15.65 13.65 -7.29
CA ALA A 142 -16.01 13.27 -8.65
C ALA A 142 -15.57 11.84 -8.95
N LEU A 143 -14.35 11.45 -8.56
CA LEU A 143 -13.86 10.08 -8.71
C LEU A 143 -14.73 9.07 -7.93
N GLU A 144 -15.16 9.41 -6.70
CA GLU A 144 -16.08 8.55 -5.94
C GLU A 144 -17.38 8.31 -6.69
N ARG A 145 -17.97 9.33 -7.30
CA ARG A 145 -19.13 9.18 -8.17
C ARG A 145 -18.84 8.30 -9.37
N ASP A 146 -17.73 8.54 -10.06
CA ASP A 146 -17.36 7.84 -11.29
C ASP A 146 -17.10 6.33 -11.02
N ILE A 147 -16.61 5.97 -9.82
CA ILE A 147 -16.49 4.59 -9.35
C ILE A 147 -17.85 3.88 -9.36
N PHE A 148 -18.95 4.55 -9.01
CA PHE A 148 -20.29 3.96 -9.03
C PHE A 148 -20.95 4.01 -10.42
N GLU A 149 -20.65 5.02 -11.23
CA GLU A 149 -21.24 5.21 -12.55
C GLU A 149 -20.60 4.32 -13.61
N ASP A 150 -19.26 4.26 -13.66
CA ASP A 150 -18.50 3.46 -14.63
C ASP A 150 -17.12 3.05 -14.07
N ARG A 151 -17.13 2.06 -13.20
CA ARG A 151 -15.91 1.55 -12.58
C ARG A 151 -14.87 1.08 -13.58
N LEU A 152 -15.28 0.44 -14.68
CA LEU A 152 -14.32 -0.10 -15.64
C LEU A 152 -13.47 1.02 -16.25
N THR A 153 -14.10 2.11 -16.67
CA THR A 153 -13.37 3.29 -17.15
C THR A 153 -12.41 3.85 -16.11
N VAL A 154 -12.78 3.85 -14.82
CA VAL A 154 -11.87 4.26 -13.73
C VAL A 154 -10.66 3.32 -13.63
N GLU A 155 -10.86 2.00 -13.70
CA GLU A 155 -9.76 1.03 -13.65
C GLU A 155 -8.86 1.11 -14.88
N GLU A 156 -9.42 1.28 -16.08
CA GLU A 156 -8.67 1.47 -17.32
C GLU A 156 -7.79 2.71 -17.32
N ALA A 157 -8.18 3.75 -16.60
CA ALA A 157 -7.35 4.95 -16.40
C ALA A 157 -6.32 4.78 -15.27
N LEU A 158 -6.70 4.11 -14.17
CA LEU A 158 -5.85 3.96 -12.98
C LEU A 158 -4.73 2.95 -13.18
N ILE A 159 -5.01 1.79 -13.82
CA ILE A 159 -4.03 0.71 -13.92
C ILE A 159 -2.78 1.12 -14.70
N PRO A 160 -2.86 1.75 -15.88
CA PRO A 160 -1.66 2.26 -16.55
C PRO A 160 -0.86 3.25 -15.70
N ALA A 161 -1.54 4.12 -14.94
CA ALA A 161 -0.89 5.08 -14.05
C ALA A 161 -0.08 4.44 -12.91
N CYS A 162 -0.29 3.16 -12.63
CA CYS A 162 0.53 2.40 -11.67
C CYS A 162 1.93 2.03 -12.20
N PHE A 163 2.21 2.23 -13.49
CA PHE A 163 3.50 1.95 -14.11
C PHE A 163 4.25 3.25 -14.44
N LYS A 164 5.51 3.10 -14.82
CA LYS A 164 6.37 4.25 -15.14
C LYS A 164 5.75 5.08 -16.27
N ASP A 165 5.83 6.39 -16.11
CA ASP A 165 5.28 7.40 -17.04
C ASP A 165 3.76 7.24 -17.33
N GLY A 166 3.04 6.40 -16.58
CA GLY A 166 1.64 6.08 -16.83
C GLY A 166 1.43 5.12 -18.01
N GLU A 167 2.46 4.34 -18.36
CA GLU A 167 2.44 3.41 -19.47
C GLU A 167 2.64 1.97 -18.99
N ALA A 168 1.60 1.15 -19.09
CA ALA A 168 1.69 -0.27 -18.77
C ALA A 168 2.59 -1.03 -19.77
N PRO A 169 3.29 -2.09 -19.33
CA PRO A 169 4.26 -2.79 -20.17
C PRO A 169 3.62 -3.51 -21.37
N ASP A 170 2.42 -4.03 -21.23
CA ASP A 170 1.67 -4.76 -22.25
C ASP A 170 0.19 -4.89 -21.86
N GLU A 171 -0.64 -5.28 -22.85
CA GLU A 171 -2.08 -5.43 -22.71
C GLU A 171 -2.46 -6.60 -21.77
N GLU A 172 -1.72 -7.72 -21.78
CA GLU A 172 -1.97 -8.88 -20.92
C GLU A 172 -1.81 -8.50 -19.45
N THR A 173 -0.79 -7.71 -19.12
CA THR A 173 -0.58 -7.17 -17.78
C THR A 173 -1.74 -6.28 -17.36
N VAL A 174 -2.20 -5.37 -18.21
CA VAL A 174 -3.35 -4.50 -17.92
C VAL A 174 -4.61 -5.32 -17.66
N GLU A 175 -4.93 -6.26 -18.54
CA GLU A 175 -6.10 -7.13 -18.40
C GLU A 175 -6.05 -7.94 -17.10
N TRP A 176 -4.88 -8.48 -16.75
CA TRP A 176 -4.72 -9.22 -15.50
C TRP A 176 -4.90 -8.32 -14.26
N TRP A 177 -4.31 -7.11 -14.26
CA TRP A 177 -4.45 -6.16 -13.17
C TRP A 177 -5.90 -5.73 -12.99
N ILE A 178 -6.61 -5.37 -14.06
CA ILE A 178 -8.03 -5.04 -14.04
C ILE A 178 -8.84 -6.23 -13.50
N GLY A 179 -8.58 -7.44 -14.01
CA GLY A 179 -9.28 -8.66 -13.59
C GLY A 179 -9.14 -8.92 -12.09
N GLU A 180 -7.96 -8.77 -11.52
CA GLU A 180 -7.72 -8.93 -10.08
C GLU A 180 -8.33 -7.79 -9.25
N SER A 181 -8.27 -6.54 -9.73
CA SER A 181 -8.89 -5.38 -9.10
C SER A 181 -10.42 -5.54 -9.04
N MET A 182 -11.04 -5.98 -10.10
CA MET A 182 -12.50 -6.19 -10.20
C MET A 182 -13.05 -7.25 -9.22
N LEU A 183 -12.19 -8.04 -8.58
CA LEU A 183 -12.59 -8.93 -7.47
C LEU A 183 -13.03 -8.15 -6.22
N THR A 184 -12.62 -6.89 -6.09
CA THR A 184 -13.03 -5.99 -5.00
C THR A 184 -14.39 -5.38 -5.34
N PRO A 185 -15.43 -5.50 -4.50
CA PRO A 185 -16.73 -4.88 -4.77
C PRO A 185 -16.65 -3.36 -4.89
N THR A 186 -17.46 -2.76 -5.75
CA THR A 186 -17.49 -1.30 -6.00
C THR A 186 -17.69 -0.49 -4.72
N GLY A 187 -18.59 -0.90 -3.84
CA GLY A 187 -18.84 -0.21 -2.56
C GLY A 187 -17.62 -0.27 -1.62
N VAL A 188 -16.83 -1.36 -1.66
CA VAL A 188 -15.56 -1.47 -0.91
C VAL A 188 -14.51 -0.53 -1.50
N MET A 189 -14.38 -0.50 -2.83
CA MET A 189 -13.48 0.42 -3.54
C MET A 189 -13.74 1.87 -3.12
N ALA A 190 -15.02 2.32 -3.17
CA ALA A 190 -15.42 3.66 -2.78
C ALA A 190 -15.19 3.95 -1.28
N ALA A 191 -15.51 3.00 -0.38
CA ALA A 191 -15.30 3.17 1.05
C ALA A 191 -13.83 3.36 1.42
N PHE A 192 -12.90 2.60 0.81
CA PHE A 192 -11.47 2.78 1.04
C PHE A 192 -10.94 4.05 0.39
N TRP A 193 -11.46 4.47 -0.77
CA TRP A 193 -11.15 5.77 -1.36
C TRP A 193 -11.49 6.90 -0.39
N THR A 194 -12.74 6.93 0.09
CA THR A 194 -13.20 7.91 1.09
C THR A 194 -12.34 7.88 2.36
N SER A 195 -11.96 6.68 2.82
CA SER A 195 -11.09 6.53 3.99
C SER A 195 -9.69 7.12 3.76
N MET A 196 -9.11 6.99 2.55
CA MET A 196 -7.82 7.60 2.22
C MET A 196 -7.91 9.12 2.11
N VAL A 197 -8.94 9.64 1.43
CA VAL A 197 -9.17 11.09 1.22
C VAL A 197 -9.37 11.83 2.54
N ALA A 198 -10.01 11.18 3.53
CA ALA A 198 -10.31 11.78 4.82
C ALA A 198 -9.10 11.99 5.74
N HIS A 199 -7.95 11.35 5.45
CA HIS A 199 -6.81 11.35 6.36
C HIS A 199 -5.69 12.31 5.96
N ASP A 200 -4.98 12.80 6.99
CA ASP A 200 -3.82 13.66 6.89
C ASP A 200 -2.78 13.22 7.93
N TRP A 201 -1.66 12.70 7.44
CA TRP A 201 -0.59 12.15 8.27
C TRP A 201 0.66 13.04 8.31
N ARG A 202 0.60 14.23 7.73
CA ARG A 202 1.76 15.13 7.60
C ARG A 202 2.38 15.51 8.95
N GLU A 203 1.54 15.74 9.97
CA GLU A 203 2.01 16.10 11.32
C GLU A 203 2.56 14.92 12.11
N GLN A 204 2.25 13.69 11.71
CA GLN A 204 2.70 12.46 12.36
C GLN A 204 4.07 11.98 11.83
N LEU A 205 4.49 12.39 10.64
CA LEU A 205 5.76 11.96 10.03
C LEU A 205 6.96 12.11 10.97
N PRO A 206 7.16 13.26 11.68
CA PRO A 206 8.27 13.42 12.63
C PRO A 206 8.20 12.49 13.86
N ARG A 207 7.09 11.83 14.08
CA ARG A 207 6.83 10.93 15.22
C ARG A 207 6.74 9.47 14.83
N THR A 208 7.14 9.12 13.59
CA THR A 208 7.16 7.74 13.11
C THR A 208 7.95 6.87 14.08
N PRO A 209 7.34 5.79 14.63
CA PRO A 209 7.87 5.13 15.83
C PRO A 209 8.97 4.11 15.56
N VAL A 210 9.24 3.78 14.29
CA VAL A 210 10.23 2.78 13.85
C VAL A 210 11.03 3.30 12.66
N PRO A 211 12.21 2.75 12.34
CA PRO A 211 12.92 3.07 11.11
C PRO A 211 12.07 2.80 9.87
N VAL A 212 12.22 3.63 8.82
CA VAL A 212 11.44 3.56 7.59
C VAL A 212 12.36 3.46 6.37
N LEU A 213 12.08 2.49 5.51
CA LEU A 213 12.59 2.45 4.15
C LEU A 213 11.54 3.07 3.22
N LEU A 214 11.94 4.11 2.49
CA LEU A 214 11.13 4.79 1.48
C LEU A 214 11.49 4.24 0.11
N CYS A 215 10.56 3.56 -0.57
CA CYS A 215 10.73 3.00 -1.91
C CYS A 215 9.88 3.79 -2.90
N TYR A 216 10.51 4.68 -3.69
CA TYR A 216 9.80 5.59 -4.58
C TYR A 216 10.27 5.46 -6.03
N GLY A 217 9.32 5.40 -6.96
CA GLY A 217 9.62 5.38 -8.39
C GLY A 217 9.97 6.78 -8.90
N ALA A 218 11.09 6.90 -9.63
CA ALA A 218 11.51 8.18 -10.23
C ALA A 218 10.56 8.64 -11.35
N ARG A 219 9.75 7.72 -11.87
CA ARG A 219 8.85 7.92 -13.01
C ARG A 219 7.38 7.66 -12.65
N SER A 220 7.02 7.93 -11.38
CA SER A 220 5.64 7.75 -10.91
C SER A 220 4.71 8.78 -11.57
N ALA A 221 3.65 8.29 -12.23
CA ALA A 221 2.60 9.16 -12.77
C ALA A 221 1.60 9.61 -11.67
N LEU A 222 1.60 8.93 -10.52
CA LEU A 222 0.69 9.23 -9.42
C LEU A 222 1.22 10.30 -8.46
N TYR A 223 2.54 10.33 -8.23
CA TYR A 223 3.14 11.26 -7.26
C TYR A 223 4.32 12.01 -7.84
N PRO A 224 4.52 13.29 -7.44
CA PRO A 224 5.69 14.05 -7.83
C PRO A 224 7.01 13.39 -7.39
N THR A 225 8.02 13.44 -8.21
CA THR A 225 9.33 12.79 -7.99
C THR A 225 10.00 13.21 -6.67
N GLU A 226 9.80 14.47 -6.25
CA GLU A 226 10.34 15.04 -5.01
C GLU A 226 9.67 14.53 -3.73
N LEU A 227 8.53 13.84 -3.82
CA LEU A 227 7.79 13.39 -2.64
C LEU A 227 8.64 12.48 -1.74
N GLY A 228 9.38 11.53 -2.32
CA GLY A 228 10.25 10.63 -1.55
C GLY A 228 11.30 11.39 -0.74
N ALA A 229 11.97 12.36 -1.35
CA ALA A 229 12.96 13.21 -0.68
C ALA A 229 12.34 14.07 0.43
N LEU A 230 11.15 14.63 0.17
CA LEU A 230 10.41 15.40 1.18
C LEU A 230 10.04 14.55 2.41
N LEU A 231 9.68 13.29 2.20
CA LEU A 231 9.38 12.38 3.32
C LEU A 231 10.65 12.00 4.09
N ASP A 232 11.76 11.78 3.37
CA ASP A 232 13.06 11.48 4.00
C ASP A 232 13.54 12.62 4.89
N GLU A 233 13.31 13.86 4.49
CA GLU A 233 13.59 15.03 5.32
C GLU A 233 12.71 15.13 6.58
N ARG A 234 11.49 14.59 6.55
CA ARG A 234 10.49 14.72 7.62
C ARG A 234 10.44 13.55 8.58
N ILE A 235 10.91 12.38 8.19
CA ILE A 235 10.92 11.17 9.01
C ILE A 235 12.33 10.98 9.59
N PRO A 236 12.53 11.09 10.90
CA PRO A 236 13.87 11.15 11.51
C PRO A 236 14.77 9.92 11.30
N GLN A 237 14.18 8.76 11.04
CA GLN A 237 14.88 7.49 10.86
C GLN A 237 14.45 6.85 9.54
N SER A 238 14.54 7.60 8.45
CA SER A 238 14.25 7.09 7.12
C SER A 238 15.50 6.90 6.28
N GLU A 239 15.34 6.08 5.27
CA GLU A 239 16.29 5.85 4.18
C GLU A 239 15.52 5.81 2.87
N LEU A 240 15.87 6.68 1.93
CA LEU A 240 15.23 6.75 0.61
C LEU A 240 15.98 5.88 -0.41
N VAL A 241 15.24 5.00 -1.07
CA VAL A 241 15.68 4.28 -2.26
C VAL A 241 14.80 4.69 -3.43
N VAL A 242 15.42 5.33 -4.41
CA VAL A 242 14.75 5.72 -5.66
C VAL A 242 14.89 4.58 -6.68
N PHE A 243 13.78 4.23 -7.34
CA PHE A 243 13.69 3.22 -8.39
C PHE A 243 13.60 3.94 -9.74
N GLU A 244 14.72 3.98 -10.44
CA GLU A 244 14.93 4.86 -11.60
C GLU A 244 14.08 4.48 -12.81
N GLU A 245 13.75 3.19 -12.97
CA GLU A 245 12.96 2.66 -14.07
C GLU A 245 11.54 2.25 -13.65
N SER A 246 11.08 2.77 -12.50
CA SER A 246 9.76 2.45 -11.96
C SER A 246 8.87 3.67 -11.80
N GLY A 247 7.57 3.44 -11.94
CA GLY A 247 6.51 4.32 -11.49
C GLY A 247 6.03 4.00 -10.09
N HIS A 248 4.72 3.88 -9.93
CA HIS A 248 4.07 3.62 -8.66
C HIS A 248 4.30 2.20 -8.12
N SER A 249 4.83 1.29 -8.94
CA SER A 249 4.92 -0.15 -8.63
C SER A 249 6.35 -0.70 -8.70
N PRO A 250 7.32 -0.17 -7.92
CA PRO A 250 8.72 -0.59 -7.99
C PRO A 250 8.93 -2.07 -7.66
N PHE A 251 8.08 -2.68 -6.86
CA PHE A 251 8.10 -4.11 -6.56
C PHE A 251 7.75 -5.00 -7.78
N TRP A 252 7.08 -4.42 -8.78
CA TRP A 252 6.68 -5.08 -10.03
C TRP A 252 7.66 -4.77 -11.17
N GLU A 253 8.08 -3.50 -11.30
CA GLU A 253 8.88 -3.01 -12.42
C GLU A 253 10.38 -3.23 -12.25
N GLU A 254 10.90 -3.15 -11.01
CA GLU A 254 12.31 -3.45 -10.65
C GLU A 254 12.39 -4.48 -9.51
N PRO A 255 11.80 -5.69 -9.68
CA PRO A 255 11.64 -6.65 -8.58
C PRO A 255 12.95 -7.12 -7.95
N GLU A 256 14.04 -7.24 -8.71
CA GLU A 256 15.34 -7.67 -8.18
C GLU A 256 15.93 -6.60 -7.24
N LYS A 257 15.84 -5.32 -7.63
CA LYS A 257 16.29 -4.21 -6.80
C LYS A 257 15.42 -4.11 -5.54
N PHE A 258 14.09 -4.16 -5.72
CA PHE A 258 13.14 -4.11 -4.63
C PHE A 258 13.36 -5.23 -3.61
N ASN A 259 13.48 -6.47 -4.06
CA ASN A 259 13.72 -7.63 -3.19
C ASN A 259 15.02 -7.50 -2.40
N ARG A 260 16.11 -7.05 -3.05
CA ARG A 260 17.40 -6.82 -2.38
C ARG A 260 17.30 -5.76 -1.29
N GLU A 261 16.68 -4.60 -1.57
CA GLU A 261 16.61 -3.50 -0.62
C GLU A 261 15.70 -3.84 0.57
N ILE A 262 14.56 -4.51 0.34
CA ILE A 262 13.69 -4.98 1.43
C ILE A 262 14.38 -6.04 2.28
N ALA A 263 15.03 -7.04 1.68
CA ALA A 263 15.75 -8.07 2.43
C ALA A 263 16.88 -7.47 3.28
N ARG A 264 17.67 -6.52 2.73
CA ARG A 264 18.69 -5.78 3.46
C ARG A 264 18.12 -5.02 4.67
N PHE A 265 16.99 -4.34 4.48
CA PHE A 265 16.37 -3.55 5.55
C PHE A 265 15.70 -4.43 6.61
N ALA A 266 15.18 -5.57 6.24
CA ALA A 266 14.53 -6.53 7.14
C ALA A 266 15.53 -7.38 7.94
N GLY A 267 16.71 -7.68 7.42
CA GLY A 267 17.78 -8.44 8.09
C GLY A 267 18.59 -7.59 9.04
#